data_01405f224100743880d79183e8937e79
#
_entry.id   01405f224100743880d79183e8937e79
#
_cell.length_a   1.000
_cell.length_b   1.000
_cell.length_c   1.000
_cell.angle_alpha   90.00
_cell.angle_beta   90.00
_cell.angle_gamma   90.00
#
_symmetry.space_group_name_H-M   'P 1'
#
loop_
_entity.id
_entity.type
_entity.pdbx_description
1 polymer ?
#
loop_
_entity_poly.entity_id
_entity_poly.type
_entity_poly.pdbx_seq_one_letter_code
_entity_poly.pdbx_strand_id
1 'polypeptide(L)'
;MQKIYFINLLKNINFVILKKLFFLLSISYFSFYFFKNFDQISLNIDFARNGNYIFLSFSFCIFSIYFNALAWKNIVAWFGETKIKKSLISFYVLTNILKYVPGGIWHFFERYNFLKDISNPQLAFYSTLIEPYFMLCASFLLASVGIVFFPFYFLLLIPLIFLNRKLIFRILERLETLKGKTIKSLKIKNEKYRFEERIKIISFFPARAFLIEILFVLSKFIGFIICFYIVNLDNQYSIFYLLVIFCLSWAIGLIVPTAPGGVGVFEACFLFFCGKNIPHNIILPSLIYFRLISTSADLFLGLPFLLRKFLNKI
;
A
#
# COMPACT_ATOMS: atom_id res chain seq x y z
N MET A 1 -25.86 -26.91 11.51
CA MET A 1 -24.95 -26.49 10.45
C MET A 1 -25.44 -25.25 9.67
N GLN A 2 -26.69 -25.19 9.23
CA GLN A 2 -27.25 -24.02 8.50
C GLN A 2 -27.17 -22.69 9.25
N LYS A 3 -27.42 -22.66 10.57
CA LYS A 3 -27.40 -21.44 11.38
C LYS A 3 -26.01 -20.77 11.47
N ILE A 4 -24.95 -21.58 11.51
CA ILE A 4 -23.55 -21.09 11.53
C ILE A 4 -23.16 -20.53 10.15
N TYR A 5 -23.65 -21.14 9.06
CA TYR A 5 -23.41 -20.65 7.70
C TYR A 5 -24.09 -19.30 7.47
N PHE A 6 -25.33 -19.15 7.94
CA PHE A 6 -26.11 -17.91 7.84
C PHE A 6 -25.49 -16.75 8.67
N ILE A 7 -25.01 -17.03 9.88
CA ILE A 7 -24.32 -16.03 10.73
C ILE A 7 -22.98 -15.58 10.08
N ASN A 8 -22.24 -16.50 9.48
CA ASN A 8 -21.00 -16.17 8.76
C ASN A 8 -21.27 -15.39 7.46
N LEU A 9 -22.37 -15.70 6.78
CA LEU A 9 -22.82 -14.96 5.59
C LEU A 9 -23.21 -13.53 5.95
N LEU A 10 -23.98 -13.33 7.01
CA LEU A 10 -24.40 -12.00 7.51
C LEU A 10 -23.19 -11.18 8.02
N LYS A 11 -22.21 -11.80 8.71
CA LYS A 11 -20.96 -11.12 9.10
C LYS A 11 -20.14 -10.68 7.89
N ASN A 12 -20.07 -11.50 6.85
CA ASN A 12 -19.33 -11.15 5.63
C ASN A 12 -20.05 -10.04 4.83
N ILE A 13 -21.37 -10.09 4.74
CA ILE A 13 -22.18 -9.05 4.07
C ILE A 13 -22.03 -7.72 4.82
N ASN A 14 -22.14 -7.72 6.15
CA ASN A 14 -21.99 -6.51 6.95
C ASN A 14 -20.60 -5.88 6.80
N PHE A 15 -19.54 -6.70 6.73
CA PHE A 15 -18.18 -6.19 6.58
C PHE A 15 -17.90 -5.60 5.18
N VAL A 16 -18.43 -6.21 4.12
CA VAL A 16 -18.34 -5.68 2.75
C VAL A 16 -19.14 -4.37 2.61
N ILE A 17 -20.32 -4.32 3.17
CA ILE A 17 -21.15 -3.12 3.18
C ILE A 17 -20.48 -1.99 3.95
N LEU A 18 -19.92 -2.29 5.14
CA LEU A 18 -19.20 -1.31 5.96
C LEU A 18 -18.02 -0.68 5.24
N LYS A 19 -17.23 -1.50 4.52
CA LYS A 19 -16.12 -1.00 3.70
C LYS A 19 -16.58 -0.09 2.56
N LYS A 20 -17.65 -0.47 1.85
CA LYS A 20 -18.22 0.37 0.79
C LYS A 20 -18.75 1.69 1.34
N LEU A 21 -19.44 1.66 2.49
CA LEU A 21 -19.91 2.86 3.17
C LEU A 21 -18.76 3.76 3.58
N PHE A 22 -17.70 3.22 4.17
CA PHE A 22 -16.53 4.00 4.55
C PHE A 22 -15.86 4.65 3.32
N PHE A 23 -15.74 3.93 2.22
CA PHE A 23 -15.21 4.47 0.97
C PHE A 23 -16.08 5.60 0.41
N LEU A 24 -17.42 5.41 0.36
CA LEU A 24 -18.35 6.42 -0.09
C LEU A 24 -18.31 7.67 0.80
N LEU A 25 -18.30 7.48 2.12
CA LEU A 25 -18.18 8.57 3.09
C LEU A 25 -16.87 9.35 2.92
N SER A 26 -15.76 8.65 2.67
CA SER A 26 -14.45 9.28 2.45
C SER A 26 -14.43 10.12 1.18
N ILE A 27 -14.98 9.60 0.09
CA ILE A 27 -15.10 10.37 -1.17
C ILE A 27 -16.03 11.56 -0.97
N SER A 28 -17.19 11.36 -0.34
CA SER A 28 -18.15 12.45 -0.08
C SER A 28 -17.54 13.55 0.79
N TYR A 29 -16.79 13.16 1.83
CA TYR A 29 -16.08 14.11 2.70
C TYR A 29 -15.02 14.90 1.94
N PHE A 30 -14.18 14.22 1.16
CA PHE A 30 -13.18 14.89 0.34
C PHE A 30 -13.81 15.82 -0.69
N SER A 31 -14.85 15.34 -1.42
CA SER A 31 -15.57 16.15 -2.40
C SER A 31 -16.22 17.37 -1.77
N PHE A 32 -16.86 17.22 -0.60
CA PHE A 32 -17.44 18.33 0.13
C PHE A 32 -16.42 19.44 0.43
N TYR A 33 -15.25 19.07 0.98
CA TYR A 33 -14.21 20.05 1.26
C TYR A 33 -13.61 20.64 -0.01
N PHE A 34 -13.47 19.86 -1.07
CA PHE A 34 -13.00 20.33 -2.37
C PHE A 34 -13.93 21.39 -2.95
N PHE A 35 -15.23 21.10 -3.05
CA PHE A 35 -16.20 22.06 -3.59
C PHE A 35 -16.40 23.28 -2.70
N LYS A 36 -16.41 23.11 -1.38
CA LYS A 36 -16.53 24.21 -0.43
C LYS A 36 -15.39 25.23 -0.53
N ASN A 37 -14.19 24.79 -0.88
CA ASN A 37 -13.00 25.65 -0.98
C ASN A 37 -12.54 25.84 -2.43
N PHE A 38 -13.39 25.52 -3.41
CA PHE A 38 -13.00 25.52 -4.82
C PHE A 38 -12.47 26.87 -5.29
N ASP A 39 -13.14 27.95 -4.92
CA ASP A 39 -12.74 29.32 -5.29
C ASP A 39 -11.40 29.75 -4.66
N GLN A 40 -11.01 29.13 -3.55
CA GLN A 40 -9.76 29.40 -2.86
C GLN A 40 -8.61 28.51 -3.36
N ILE A 41 -8.93 27.47 -4.15
CA ILE A 41 -7.95 26.53 -4.68
C ILE A 41 -7.32 27.12 -5.93
N SER A 42 -6.15 27.68 -5.80
CA SER A 42 -5.33 28.07 -6.93
C SER A 42 -4.61 26.84 -7.49
N LEU A 43 -5.14 26.26 -8.56
CA LEU A 43 -4.48 25.16 -9.30
C LEU A 43 -3.53 25.70 -10.39
N ASN A 44 -3.19 26.98 -10.34
CA ASN A 44 -2.26 27.58 -11.29
C ASN A 44 -0.83 27.11 -10.99
N ILE A 45 -0.43 26.04 -11.66
CA ILE A 45 0.97 25.61 -11.64
C ILE A 45 1.74 26.46 -12.64
N ASP A 46 2.60 27.31 -12.15
CA ASP A 46 3.63 27.91 -12.98
C ASP A 46 4.70 26.83 -13.29
N PHE A 47 4.54 26.16 -14.42
CA PHE A 47 5.46 25.11 -14.85
C PHE A 47 6.89 25.64 -15.08
N ALA A 48 7.04 26.90 -15.47
CA ALA A 48 8.35 27.51 -15.65
C ALA A 48 9.09 27.63 -14.30
N ARG A 49 8.37 28.00 -13.24
CA ARG A 49 8.92 28.14 -11.89
C ARG A 49 9.04 26.80 -11.14
N ASN A 50 8.05 25.93 -11.29
CA ASN A 50 7.90 24.73 -10.46
C ASN A 50 8.30 23.43 -11.16
N GLY A 51 8.73 23.46 -12.43
CA GLY A 51 9.05 22.26 -13.22
C GLY A 51 10.08 21.34 -12.57
N ASN A 52 11.11 21.90 -11.95
CA ASN A 52 12.14 21.12 -11.24
C ASN A 52 11.56 20.39 -10.03
N TYR A 53 10.67 21.02 -9.26
CA TYR A 53 10.01 20.40 -8.12
C TYR A 53 9.03 19.28 -8.55
N ILE A 54 8.29 19.50 -9.65
CA ILE A 54 7.39 18.52 -10.23
C ILE A 54 8.20 17.30 -10.69
N PHE A 55 9.30 17.51 -11.41
CA PHE A 55 10.20 16.44 -11.84
C PHE A 55 10.82 15.69 -10.67
N LEU A 56 11.24 16.39 -9.63
CA LEU A 56 11.80 15.80 -8.42
C LEU A 56 10.76 14.94 -7.68
N SER A 57 9.54 15.46 -7.47
CA SER A 57 8.43 14.71 -6.87
C SER A 57 8.09 13.45 -7.68
N PHE A 58 8.03 13.57 -9.00
CA PHE A 58 7.79 12.46 -9.91
C PHE A 58 8.88 11.37 -9.78
N SER A 59 10.15 11.79 -9.72
CA SER A 59 11.29 10.89 -9.53
C SER A 59 11.20 10.14 -8.20
N PHE A 60 10.87 10.80 -7.10
CA PHE A 60 10.65 10.15 -5.81
C PHE A 60 9.47 9.17 -5.83
N CYS A 61 8.41 9.49 -6.56
CA CYS A 61 7.29 8.55 -6.77
C CYS A 61 7.75 7.30 -7.54
N ILE A 62 8.59 7.43 -8.57
CA ILE A 62 9.19 6.29 -9.29
C ILE A 62 10.10 5.47 -8.36
N PHE A 63 10.99 6.12 -7.62
CA PHE A 63 11.87 5.43 -6.66
C PHE A 63 11.07 4.66 -5.61
N SER A 64 9.96 5.23 -5.14
CA SER A 64 9.09 4.52 -4.19
C SER A 64 8.58 3.19 -4.76
N ILE A 65 8.11 3.17 -6.01
CA ILE A 65 7.62 1.95 -6.67
C ILE A 65 8.76 0.93 -6.82
N TYR A 66 9.95 1.40 -7.15
CA TYR A 66 11.14 0.56 -7.27
C TYR A 66 11.56 -0.05 -5.92
N PHE A 67 11.57 0.73 -4.83
CA PHE A 67 11.85 0.21 -3.49
C PHE A 67 10.82 -0.84 -3.07
N ASN A 68 9.55 -0.60 -3.33
CA ASN A 68 8.52 -1.58 -3.01
C ASN A 68 8.69 -2.88 -3.80
N ALA A 69 9.06 -2.79 -5.09
CA ALA A 69 9.41 -3.95 -5.91
C ALA A 69 10.64 -4.72 -5.36
N LEU A 70 11.65 -3.99 -4.87
CA LEU A 70 12.82 -4.55 -4.20
C LEU A 70 12.46 -5.25 -2.89
N ALA A 71 11.58 -4.66 -2.08
CA ALA A 71 11.10 -5.26 -0.84
C ALA A 71 10.39 -6.59 -1.12
N TRP A 72 9.47 -6.60 -2.09
CA TRP A 72 8.78 -7.83 -2.50
C TRP A 72 9.76 -8.90 -2.99
N LYS A 73 10.75 -8.56 -3.81
CA LYS A 73 11.82 -9.48 -4.23
C LYS A 73 12.56 -10.08 -3.02
N ASN A 74 12.89 -9.25 -2.01
CA ASN A 74 13.55 -9.73 -0.80
C ASN A 74 12.65 -10.61 0.07
N ILE A 75 11.33 -10.35 0.10
CA ILE A 75 10.33 -11.20 0.76
C ILE A 75 10.29 -12.58 0.07
N VAL A 76 10.21 -12.62 -1.25
CA VAL A 76 10.23 -13.87 -2.03
C VAL A 76 11.53 -14.65 -1.79
N ALA A 77 12.67 -13.98 -1.78
CA ALA A 77 13.95 -14.59 -1.48
C ALA A 77 14.03 -15.11 -0.03
N TRP A 78 13.43 -14.42 0.92
CA TRP A 78 13.33 -14.85 2.32
C TRP A 78 12.57 -16.17 2.48
N PHE A 79 11.57 -16.45 1.63
CA PHE A 79 10.90 -17.76 1.58
C PHE A 79 11.72 -18.83 0.87
N GLY A 80 13.00 -18.57 0.55
CA GLY A 80 13.93 -19.54 -0.01
C GLY A 80 13.93 -19.64 -1.54
N GLU A 81 13.23 -18.74 -2.22
CA GLU A 81 13.16 -18.74 -3.69
C GLU A 81 14.15 -17.71 -4.27
N THR A 82 15.42 -18.11 -4.37
CA THR A 82 16.49 -17.23 -4.88
C THR A 82 16.80 -17.46 -6.37
N LYS A 83 16.29 -18.56 -6.96
CA LYS A 83 16.66 -18.98 -8.32
C LYS A 83 15.69 -18.53 -9.42
N ILE A 84 14.78 -17.61 -9.12
CA ILE A 84 13.85 -17.11 -10.13
C ILE A 84 14.60 -16.33 -11.21
N LYS A 85 14.67 -16.89 -12.43
CA LYS A 85 15.34 -16.25 -13.58
C LYS A 85 14.58 -15.02 -14.12
N LYS A 86 13.25 -14.98 -13.93
CA LYS A 86 12.42 -13.86 -14.38
C LYS A 86 12.57 -12.67 -13.43
N SER A 87 12.59 -11.46 -13.98
CA SER A 87 12.72 -10.26 -13.17
C SER A 87 11.46 -10.00 -12.35
N LEU A 88 11.51 -10.29 -11.05
CA LEU A 88 10.46 -9.98 -10.10
C LEU A 88 10.18 -8.49 -10.00
N ILE A 89 11.26 -7.68 -10.05
CA ILE A 89 11.16 -6.21 -9.97
C ILE A 89 10.37 -5.66 -11.14
N SER A 90 10.74 -6.04 -12.38
CA SER A 90 10.03 -5.55 -13.57
C SER A 90 8.57 -5.98 -13.55
N PHE A 91 8.27 -7.21 -13.16
CA PHE A 91 6.89 -7.68 -13.07
C PHE A 91 6.08 -6.90 -12.03
N TYR A 92 6.68 -6.65 -10.86
CA TYR A 92 6.07 -5.84 -9.81
C TYR A 92 5.71 -4.45 -10.30
N VAL A 93 6.71 -3.73 -10.87
CA VAL A 93 6.57 -2.37 -11.36
C VAL A 93 5.47 -2.27 -12.44
N LEU A 94 5.50 -3.19 -13.39
CA LEU A 94 4.52 -3.24 -14.48
C LEU A 94 3.09 -3.51 -14.00
N THR A 95 2.92 -4.36 -13.00
CA THR A 95 1.58 -4.73 -12.49
C THR A 95 1.03 -3.75 -11.46
N ASN A 96 1.84 -2.81 -10.96
CA ASN A 96 1.43 -1.87 -9.92
C ASN A 96 0.26 -0.97 -10.34
N ILE A 97 0.12 -0.66 -11.63
CA ILE A 97 -1.00 0.10 -12.19
C ILE A 97 -2.36 -0.55 -11.94
N LEU A 98 -2.41 -1.86 -11.77
CA LEU A 98 -3.65 -2.60 -11.54
C LEU A 98 -4.30 -2.30 -10.18
N LYS A 99 -3.62 -1.59 -9.28
CA LYS A 99 -4.22 -1.11 -8.01
C LYS A 99 -5.35 -0.11 -8.24
N TYR A 100 -5.38 0.56 -9.39
CA TYR A 100 -6.43 1.50 -9.76
C TYR A 100 -7.66 0.83 -10.40
N VAL A 101 -7.58 -0.45 -10.73
CA VAL A 101 -8.73 -1.22 -11.22
C VAL A 101 -9.73 -1.39 -10.07
N PRO A 102 -11.05 -1.20 -10.32
CA PRO A 102 -12.08 -1.36 -9.29
C PRO A 102 -11.93 -2.67 -8.50
N GLY A 103 -11.98 -2.57 -7.17
CA GLY A 103 -11.71 -3.69 -6.25
C GLY A 103 -10.31 -3.65 -5.60
N GLY A 104 -9.34 -2.89 -6.14
CA GLY A 104 -8.04 -2.60 -5.52
C GLY A 104 -7.10 -3.79 -5.27
N ILE A 105 -7.49 -5.02 -5.67
CA ILE A 105 -6.75 -6.27 -5.36
C ILE A 105 -6.06 -6.91 -6.57
N TRP A 106 -6.29 -6.39 -7.76
CA TRP A 106 -5.86 -7.04 -9.01
C TRP A 106 -4.34 -7.14 -9.14
N HIS A 107 -3.60 -6.17 -8.65
CA HIS A 107 -2.13 -6.22 -8.63
C HIS A 107 -1.61 -7.35 -7.73
N PHE A 108 -2.25 -7.61 -6.59
CA PHE A 108 -1.91 -8.77 -5.73
C PHE A 108 -2.25 -10.09 -6.41
N PHE A 109 -3.37 -10.14 -7.12
CA PHE A 109 -3.79 -11.34 -7.83
C PHE A 109 -2.83 -11.70 -8.98
N GLU A 110 -2.38 -10.72 -9.77
CA GLU A 110 -1.39 -10.94 -10.83
C GLU A 110 -0.03 -11.37 -10.25
N ARG A 111 0.42 -10.78 -9.15
CA ARG A 111 1.66 -11.19 -8.46
C ARG A 111 1.57 -12.61 -7.92
N TYR A 112 0.43 -12.97 -7.33
CA TYR A 112 0.16 -14.33 -6.88
C TYR A 112 0.22 -15.33 -8.04
N ASN A 113 -0.49 -15.08 -9.14
CA ASN A 113 -0.51 -15.97 -10.29
C ASN A 113 0.90 -16.11 -10.89
N PHE A 114 1.61 -15.04 -11.08
CA PHE A 114 2.97 -15.07 -11.60
C PHE A 114 3.90 -15.95 -10.75
N LEU A 115 3.88 -15.81 -9.44
CA LEU A 115 4.69 -16.64 -8.55
C LEU A 115 4.23 -18.08 -8.48
N LYS A 116 2.92 -18.32 -8.48
CA LYS A 116 2.34 -19.67 -8.50
C LYS A 116 2.80 -20.48 -9.71
N ASP A 117 2.91 -19.83 -10.87
CA ASP A 117 3.29 -20.49 -12.14
C ASP A 117 4.79 -20.82 -12.22
N ILE A 118 5.64 -20.15 -11.44
CA ILE A 118 7.11 -20.28 -11.49
C ILE A 118 7.71 -20.87 -10.20
N SER A 119 6.92 -20.99 -9.14
CA SER A 119 7.35 -21.45 -7.82
C SER A 119 6.21 -22.23 -7.13
N ASN A 120 6.09 -22.09 -5.83
CA ASN A 120 5.11 -22.77 -5.00
C ASN A 120 3.88 -21.88 -4.71
N PRO A 121 2.63 -22.40 -4.83
CA PRO A 121 1.41 -21.64 -4.51
C PRO A 121 1.36 -21.07 -3.09
N GLN A 122 1.94 -21.77 -2.10
CA GLN A 122 1.99 -21.28 -0.72
C GLN A 122 2.94 -20.09 -0.57
N LEU A 123 4.13 -20.16 -1.18
CA LEU A 123 5.07 -19.05 -1.23
C LEU A 123 4.44 -17.85 -1.92
N ALA A 124 3.78 -18.06 -3.06
CA ALA A 124 3.08 -17.00 -3.78
C ALA A 124 2.04 -16.32 -2.89
N PHE A 125 1.25 -17.07 -2.16
CA PHE A 125 0.23 -16.55 -1.25
C PHE A 125 0.85 -15.78 -0.08
N TYR A 126 1.86 -16.35 0.58
CA TYR A 126 2.48 -15.75 1.75
C TYR A 126 3.25 -14.47 1.41
N SER A 127 4.03 -14.48 0.33
CA SER A 127 4.78 -13.29 -0.09
C SER A 127 3.86 -12.13 -0.50
N THR A 128 2.71 -12.44 -1.11
CA THR A 128 1.71 -11.44 -1.50
C THR A 128 0.97 -10.84 -0.30
N LEU A 129 0.83 -11.58 0.81
CA LEU A 129 0.18 -11.08 2.03
C LEU A 129 1.14 -10.36 2.97
N ILE A 130 2.39 -10.80 3.05
CA ILE A 130 3.39 -10.20 3.95
C ILE A 130 3.81 -8.81 3.47
N GLU A 131 3.90 -8.59 2.17
CA GLU A 131 4.27 -7.30 1.60
C GLU A 131 3.39 -6.15 2.15
N PRO A 132 2.05 -6.13 1.94
CA PRO A 132 1.22 -5.05 2.45
C PRO A 132 1.24 -4.94 3.98
N TYR A 133 1.47 -6.04 4.67
CA TYR A 133 1.64 -6.01 6.12
C TYR A 133 2.93 -5.28 6.53
N PHE A 134 4.04 -5.51 5.83
CA PHE A 134 5.30 -4.78 6.07
C PHE A 134 5.16 -3.29 5.74
N MET A 135 4.46 -2.97 4.66
CA MET A 135 4.13 -1.59 4.31
C MET A 135 3.38 -0.88 5.43
N LEU A 136 2.36 -1.54 6.02
CA LEU A 136 1.61 -1.01 7.16
C LEU A 136 2.50 -0.82 8.39
N CYS A 137 3.31 -1.81 8.73
CA CYS A 137 4.23 -1.72 9.87
C CYS A 137 5.27 -0.62 9.68
N ALA A 138 5.81 -0.44 8.47
CA ALA A 138 6.75 0.63 8.15
C ALA A 138 6.08 2.01 8.31
N SER A 139 4.85 2.14 7.83
CA SER A 139 4.08 3.37 7.97
C SER A 139 3.77 3.70 9.42
N PHE A 140 3.34 2.72 10.22
CA PHE A 140 3.08 2.93 11.64
C PHE A 140 4.35 3.22 12.45
N LEU A 141 5.48 2.61 12.09
CA LEU A 141 6.77 2.93 12.69
C LEU A 141 7.14 4.40 12.43
N LEU A 142 7.00 4.88 11.21
CA LEU A 142 7.25 6.28 10.89
C LEU A 142 6.25 7.22 11.57
N ALA A 143 4.97 6.84 11.63
CA ALA A 143 3.96 7.63 12.34
C ALA A 143 4.19 7.67 13.85
N SER A 144 4.86 6.67 14.45
CA SER A 144 5.16 6.65 15.88
C SER A 144 6.10 7.79 16.34
N VAL A 145 6.79 8.46 15.41
CA VAL A 145 7.52 9.71 15.70
C VAL A 145 6.58 10.78 16.30
N GLY A 146 5.27 10.66 16.04
CA GLY A 146 4.23 11.48 16.68
C GLY A 146 4.17 11.40 18.21
N ILE A 147 4.88 10.45 18.84
CA ILE A 147 5.03 10.37 20.31
C ILE A 147 5.53 11.69 20.91
N VAL A 148 6.29 12.48 20.15
CA VAL A 148 6.77 13.81 20.50
C VAL A 148 5.61 14.79 20.71
N PHE A 149 4.49 14.60 19.99
CA PHE A 149 3.30 15.45 20.10
C PHE A 149 2.29 14.90 21.10
N PHE A 150 2.06 13.57 21.07
CA PHE A 150 1.11 12.89 21.95
C PHE A 150 1.60 11.49 22.31
N PRO A 151 1.62 11.11 23.61
CA PRO A 151 2.11 9.80 24.06
C PRO A 151 1.41 8.61 23.40
N PHE A 152 0.11 8.73 23.10
CA PHE A 152 -0.67 7.62 22.51
C PHE A 152 -0.15 7.06 21.19
N TYR A 153 0.73 7.80 20.50
CA TYR A 153 1.34 7.32 19.26
C TYR A 153 2.24 6.08 19.46
N PHE A 154 2.65 5.77 20.70
CA PHE A 154 3.36 4.51 21.00
C PHE A 154 2.52 3.28 20.65
N LEU A 155 1.18 3.36 20.69
CA LEU A 155 0.28 2.26 20.33
C LEU A 155 0.44 1.83 18.86
N LEU A 156 0.95 2.72 18.00
CA LEU A 156 1.26 2.39 16.61
C LEU A 156 2.42 1.41 16.47
N LEU A 157 3.19 1.17 17.52
CA LEU A 157 4.24 0.15 17.55
C LEU A 157 3.70 -1.26 17.82
N ILE A 158 2.45 -1.40 18.27
CA ILE A 158 1.84 -2.71 18.57
C ILE A 158 1.87 -3.66 17.36
N PRO A 159 1.54 -3.25 16.11
CA PRO A 159 1.65 -4.13 14.95
C PRO A 159 3.06 -4.67 14.71
N LEU A 160 4.11 -3.94 15.13
CA LEU A 160 5.50 -4.40 15.01
C LEU A 160 5.79 -5.64 15.86
N ILE A 161 5.07 -5.83 16.98
CA ILE A 161 5.19 -7.04 17.81
C ILE A 161 4.82 -8.29 16.99
N PHE A 162 3.86 -8.16 16.07
CA PHE A 162 3.43 -9.22 15.18
C PHE A 162 4.39 -9.48 14.01
N LEU A 163 5.46 -8.69 13.86
CA LEU A 163 6.57 -8.99 12.96
C LEU A 163 7.43 -10.16 13.45
N ASN A 164 7.17 -10.67 14.65
CA ASN A 164 7.82 -11.87 15.12
C ASN A 164 7.51 -13.03 14.16
N ARG A 165 8.55 -13.68 13.65
CA ARG A 165 8.48 -14.79 12.69
C ARG A 165 7.45 -15.85 13.09
N LYS A 166 7.49 -16.34 14.35
CA LYS A 166 6.58 -17.38 14.83
C LYS A 166 5.11 -16.95 14.75
N LEU A 167 4.83 -15.67 14.99
CA LEU A 167 3.47 -15.11 14.89
C LEU A 167 3.05 -14.94 13.43
N ILE A 168 3.92 -14.45 12.56
CA ILE A 168 3.65 -14.32 11.13
C ILE A 168 3.23 -15.68 10.57
N PHE A 169 4.03 -16.73 10.77
CA PHE A 169 3.72 -18.05 10.23
C PHE A 169 2.44 -18.63 10.82
N ARG A 170 2.20 -18.47 12.12
CA ARG A 170 0.95 -18.92 12.76
C ARG A 170 -0.28 -18.23 12.18
N ILE A 171 -0.20 -16.95 11.87
CA ILE A 171 -1.29 -16.19 11.24
C ILE A 171 -1.50 -16.69 9.81
N LEU A 172 -0.43 -16.85 9.03
CA LEU A 172 -0.50 -17.33 7.65
C LEU A 172 -1.09 -18.73 7.55
N GLU A 173 -0.70 -19.66 8.42
CA GLU A 173 -1.27 -20.99 8.52
C GLU A 173 -2.76 -20.94 8.85
N ARG A 174 -3.18 -20.09 9.78
CA ARG A 174 -4.60 -19.90 10.09
C ARG A 174 -5.40 -19.36 8.90
N LEU A 175 -4.84 -18.41 8.16
CA LEU A 175 -5.46 -17.86 6.95
C LEU A 175 -5.56 -18.92 5.85
N GLU A 176 -4.56 -19.79 5.71
CA GLU A 176 -4.57 -20.91 4.77
C GLU A 176 -5.63 -21.96 5.16
N THR A 177 -5.73 -22.31 6.44
CA THR A 177 -6.75 -23.26 6.92
C THR A 177 -8.18 -22.72 6.73
N LEU A 178 -8.39 -21.44 6.81
CA LEU A 178 -9.68 -20.80 6.49
C LEU A 178 -10.04 -20.93 5.00
N LYS A 179 -9.05 -20.87 4.09
CA LYS A 179 -9.21 -21.17 2.66
C LYS A 179 -9.28 -22.67 2.38
N GLY A 180 -8.61 -23.48 3.15
CA GLY A 180 -8.40 -24.92 2.91
C GLY A 180 -9.61 -25.82 3.01
N LYS A 181 -10.80 -25.30 3.37
CA LYS A 181 -12.06 -26.04 3.19
C LYS A 181 -12.49 -26.17 1.72
N THR A 182 -11.82 -25.46 0.80
CA THR A 182 -12.20 -25.40 -0.63
C THR A 182 -11.21 -26.12 -1.56
N ILE A 183 -9.99 -26.49 -1.11
CA ILE A 183 -8.97 -27.09 -1.98
C ILE A 183 -8.43 -28.37 -1.37
N LYS A 184 -9.25 -29.44 -1.40
CA LYS A 184 -8.79 -30.81 -1.24
C LYS A 184 -8.33 -31.35 -2.60
N SER A 185 -7.06 -31.23 -2.95
CA SER A 185 -6.45 -32.03 -4.01
C SER A 185 -5.15 -32.65 -3.53
N LEU A 186 -5.07 -33.95 -3.74
CA LEU A 186 -4.08 -34.93 -3.20
C LEU A 186 -2.60 -34.69 -3.62
N LYS A 187 -2.33 -33.84 -4.63
CA LYS A 187 -0.98 -33.48 -5.08
C LYS A 187 -0.25 -32.47 -4.17
N ILE A 188 -0.98 -31.72 -3.36
CA ILE A 188 -0.46 -30.62 -2.53
C ILE A 188 0.27 -31.14 -1.27
N LYS A 189 0.03 -32.37 -0.84
CA LYS A 189 0.55 -32.89 0.42
C LYS A 189 2.09 -32.97 0.46
N ASN A 190 2.73 -33.41 -0.60
CA ASN A 190 4.19 -33.53 -0.65
C ASN A 190 4.92 -32.19 -0.82
N GLU A 191 4.33 -31.26 -1.53
CA GLU A 191 4.89 -29.89 -1.67
C GLU A 191 4.72 -29.09 -0.38
N LYS A 192 3.62 -29.30 0.35
CA LYS A 192 3.36 -28.68 1.66
C LYS A 192 4.41 -29.10 2.69
N TYR A 193 4.75 -30.38 2.77
CA TYR A 193 5.81 -30.87 3.67
C TYR A 193 7.17 -30.26 3.37
N ARG A 194 7.55 -30.18 2.09
CA ARG A 194 8.83 -29.57 1.69
C ARG A 194 8.88 -28.07 2.00
N PHE A 195 7.76 -27.36 1.89
CA PHE A 195 7.69 -25.95 2.19
C PHE A 195 7.73 -25.69 3.71
N GLU A 196 7.02 -26.48 4.51
CA GLU A 196 7.05 -26.42 5.98
C GLU A 196 8.47 -26.71 6.52
N GLU A 197 9.20 -27.67 5.96
CA GLU A 197 10.60 -27.90 6.30
C GLU A 197 11.49 -26.71 5.95
N ARG A 198 11.34 -26.11 4.77
CA ARG A 198 12.07 -24.90 4.38
C ARG A 198 11.78 -23.74 5.32
N ILE A 199 10.53 -23.54 5.71
CA ILE A 199 10.14 -22.51 6.68
C ILE A 199 10.82 -22.71 8.04
N LYS A 200 10.98 -23.94 8.50
CA LYS A 200 11.71 -24.24 9.75
C LYS A 200 13.18 -23.84 9.70
N ILE A 201 13.79 -23.88 8.53
CA ILE A 201 15.20 -23.51 8.31
C ILE A 201 15.40 -22.00 8.25
N ILE A 202 14.37 -21.22 7.89
CA ILE A 202 14.46 -19.74 7.83
C ILE A 202 14.54 -19.19 9.26
N SER A 203 15.75 -18.84 9.72
CA SER A 203 15.99 -18.49 11.12
C SER A 203 15.79 -17.00 11.45
N PHE A 204 15.88 -16.10 10.47
CA PHE A 204 15.95 -14.67 10.70
C PHE A 204 14.74 -13.89 10.20
N PHE A 205 14.44 -12.76 10.86
CA PHE A 205 13.50 -11.76 10.38
C PHE A 205 14.06 -11.10 9.10
N PRO A 206 13.25 -10.84 8.06
CA PRO A 206 13.71 -10.23 6.82
C PRO A 206 13.93 -8.72 6.97
N ALA A 207 14.85 -8.32 7.85
CA ALA A 207 15.13 -6.92 8.16
C ALA A 207 15.41 -6.08 6.91
N ARG A 208 16.13 -6.66 5.92
CA ARG A 208 16.41 -5.98 4.66
C ARG A 208 15.14 -5.61 3.89
N ALA A 209 14.17 -6.52 3.80
CA ALA A 209 12.90 -6.24 3.14
C ALA A 209 12.13 -5.14 3.90
N PHE A 210 12.10 -5.21 5.22
CA PHE A 210 11.42 -4.22 6.05
C PHE A 210 12.06 -2.83 5.98
N LEU A 211 13.40 -2.73 5.99
CA LEU A 211 14.11 -1.46 5.79
C LEU A 211 13.82 -0.84 4.42
N ILE A 212 13.72 -1.66 3.38
CA ILE A 212 13.37 -1.17 2.04
C ILE A 212 11.91 -0.67 2.01
N GLU A 213 10.98 -1.28 2.78
CA GLU A 213 9.62 -0.75 2.92
C GLU A 213 9.57 0.60 3.64
N ILE A 214 10.45 0.82 4.62
CA ILE A 214 10.60 2.14 5.24
C ILE A 214 11.06 3.17 4.18
N LEU A 215 12.05 2.82 3.34
CA LEU A 215 12.52 3.68 2.25
C LEU A 215 11.41 3.95 1.22
N PHE A 216 10.56 2.97 0.94
CA PHE A 216 9.38 3.15 0.09
C PHE A 216 8.44 4.22 0.65
N VAL A 217 8.03 4.11 1.93
CA VAL A 217 7.12 5.07 2.56
C VAL A 217 7.75 6.47 2.64
N LEU A 218 9.04 6.55 3.02
CA LEU A 218 9.79 7.82 3.04
C LEU A 218 9.87 8.47 1.66
N SER A 219 10.14 7.69 0.61
CA SER A 219 10.17 8.23 -0.77
C SER A 219 8.81 8.76 -1.20
N LYS A 220 7.72 8.09 -0.84
CA LYS A 220 6.34 8.59 -1.06
C LYS A 220 6.11 9.89 -0.31
N PHE A 221 6.52 9.96 0.95
CA PHE A 221 6.40 11.16 1.77
C PHE A 221 7.21 12.34 1.20
N ILE A 222 8.45 12.10 0.75
CA ILE A 222 9.29 13.15 0.12
C ILE A 222 8.59 13.68 -1.14
N GLY A 223 8.02 12.79 -1.97
CA GLY A 223 7.24 13.21 -3.13
C GLY A 223 6.06 14.11 -2.74
N PHE A 224 5.35 13.79 -1.65
CA PHE A 224 4.27 14.62 -1.12
C PHE A 224 4.78 15.97 -0.58
N ILE A 225 5.86 15.96 0.21
CA ILE A 225 6.43 17.20 0.78
C ILE A 225 6.85 18.17 -0.31
N ILE A 226 7.42 17.70 -1.40
CA ILE A 226 7.77 18.56 -2.54
C ILE A 226 6.51 19.21 -3.13
N CYS A 227 5.41 18.46 -3.27
CA CYS A 227 4.14 19.03 -3.71
C CYS A 227 3.58 20.07 -2.72
N PHE A 228 3.76 19.82 -1.43
CA PHE A 228 3.37 20.75 -0.39
C PHE A 228 4.15 22.06 -0.47
N TYR A 229 5.47 22.00 -0.72
CA TYR A 229 6.31 23.18 -0.92
C TYR A 229 5.98 23.97 -2.19
N ILE A 230 5.52 23.34 -3.26
CA ILE A 230 5.05 24.04 -4.47
C ILE A 230 3.89 24.99 -4.11
N VAL A 231 3.02 24.57 -3.20
CA VAL A 231 1.84 25.35 -2.80
C VAL A 231 2.16 26.38 -1.71
N ASN A 232 3.05 26.02 -0.77
CA ASN A 232 3.37 26.83 0.40
C ASN A 232 4.88 26.92 0.63
N LEU A 233 5.49 27.97 0.07
CA LEU A 233 6.94 28.19 0.16
C LEU A 233 7.40 28.63 1.56
N ASP A 234 6.53 29.28 2.34
CA ASP A 234 6.90 29.87 3.64
C ASP A 234 7.05 28.87 4.79
N ASN A 235 6.80 27.62 4.53
CA ASN A 235 7.01 26.45 5.38
C ASN A 235 6.97 26.67 6.91
N GLN A 236 5.81 27.05 7.41
CA GLN A 236 5.57 27.25 8.85
C GLN A 236 5.25 25.93 9.60
N TYR A 237 5.10 24.81 8.88
CA TYR A 237 4.60 23.55 9.44
C TYR A 237 5.72 22.56 9.68
N SER A 238 5.65 21.87 10.82
CA SER A 238 6.62 20.83 11.16
C SER A 238 6.56 19.67 10.17
N ILE A 239 7.71 19.31 9.59
CA ILE A 239 7.85 18.15 8.70
C ILE A 239 7.47 16.86 9.43
N PHE A 240 7.77 16.75 10.72
CA PHE A 240 7.40 15.58 11.53
C PHE A 240 5.88 15.46 11.70
N TYR A 241 5.18 16.58 11.88
CA TYR A 241 3.72 16.59 11.94
C TYR A 241 3.10 16.12 10.62
N LEU A 242 3.60 16.62 9.48
CA LEU A 242 3.17 16.21 8.16
C LEU A 242 3.49 14.73 7.88
N LEU A 243 4.65 14.23 8.35
CA LEU A 243 5.04 12.82 8.22
C LEU A 243 4.05 11.92 8.96
N VAL A 244 3.69 12.26 10.18
CA VAL A 244 2.75 11.48 11.00
C VAL A 244 1.39 11.39 10.30
N ILE A 245 0.84 12.53 9.87
CA ILE A 245 -0.46 12.58 9.19
C ILE A 245 -0.42 11.81 7.89
N PHE A 246 0.65 11.99 7.09
CA PHE A 246 0.85 11.28 5.83
C PHE A 246 0.84 9.77 6.05
N CYS A 247 1.66 9.28 6.98
CA CYS A 247 1.80 7.86 7.25
C CYS A 247 0.50 7.23 7.77
N LEU A 248 -0.23 7.91 8.67
CA LEU A 248 -1.53 7.42 9.15
C LEU A 248 -2.56 7.38 8.03
N SER A 249 -2.69 8.46 7.27
CA SER A 249 -3.64 8.54 6.16
C SER A 249 -3.35 7.50 5.09
N TRP A 250 -2.06 7.29 4.78
CA TRP A 250 -1.62 6.30 3.82
C TRP A 250 -1.89 4.88 4.29
N ALA A 251 -1.60 4.57 5.57
CA ALA A 251 -1.90 3.27 6.16
C ALA A 251 -3.39 2.94 6.14
N ILE A 252 -4.26 3.91 6.49
CA ILE A 252 -5.71 3.73 6.43
C ILE A 252 -6.17 3.51 4.98
N GLY A 253 -5.61 4.29 4.02
CA GLY A 253 -5.89 4.10 2.59
C GLY A 253 -5.51 2.71 2.07
N LEU A 254 -4.44 2.10 2.61
CA LEU A 254 -4.03 0.74 2.27
C LEU A 254 -4.95 -0.33 2.88
N ILE A 255 -5.45 -0.10 4.12
CA ILE A 255 -6.35 -1.03 4.81
C ILE A 255 -7.72 -1.11 4.14
N VAL A 256 -8.17 -0.06 3.44
CA VAL A 256 -9.48 0.00 2.78
C VAL A 256 -9.39 -0.50 1.33
N PRO A 257 -9.58 -1.80 1.07
CA PRO A 257 -9.32 -2.40 -0.24
C PRO A 257 -10.32 -2.00 -1.33
N THR A 258 -11.43 -1.36 -0.95
CA THR A 258 -12.45 -0.87 -1.90
C THR A 258 -12.06 0.45 -2.55
N ALA A 259 -11.07 1.16 -1.99
CA ALA A 259 -10.54 2.40 -2.55
C ALA A 259 -9.43 2.08 -3.56
N PRO A 260 -9.66 2.22 -4.88
CA PRO A 260 -8.64 1.95 -5.89
C PRO A 260 -7.41 2.84 -5.66
N GLY A 261 -6.26 2.22 -5.35
CA GLY A 261 -5.04 2.96 -5.02
C GLY A 261 -5.16 3.88 -3.79
N GLY A 262 -6.14 3.66 -2.92
CA GLY A 262 -6.40 4.50 -1.73
C GLY A 262 -7.01 5.88 -2.05
N VAL A 263 -7.47 6.11 -3.30
CA VAL A 263 -8.05 7.38 -3.74
C VAL A 263 -9.30 7.72 -2.93
N GLY A 264 -9.42 8.96 -2.49
CA GLY A 264 -10.50 9.46 -1.66
C GLY A 264 -10.31 9.18 -0.17
N VAL A 265 -9.82 7.98 0.20
CA VAL A 265 -9.61 7.61 1.62
C VAL A 265 -8.37 8.30 2.19
N PHE A 266 -7.27 8.27 1.47
CA PHE A 266 -6.04 8.96 1.89
C PHE A 266 -6.28 10.46 2.09
N GLU A 267 -6.91 11.11 1.12
CA GLU A 267 -7.19 12.55 1.15
C GLU A 267 -8.14 12.92 2.29
N ALA A 268 -9.21 12.14 2.46
CA ALA A 268 -10.18 12.37 3.53
C ALA A 268 -9.54 12.21 4.92
N CYS A 269 -8.72 11.17 5.11
CA CYS A 269 -8.00 10.97 6.37
C CYS A 269 -6.99 12.09 6.61
N PHE A 270 -6.27 12.51 5.56
CA PHE A 270 -5.30 13.59 5.67
C PHE A 270 -5.97 14.90 6.12
N LEU A 271 -7.08 15.29 5.49
CA LEU A 271 -7.87 16.46 5.88
C LEU A 271 -8.42 16.33 7.31
N PHE A 272 -8.88 15.14 7.68
CA PHE A 272 -9.38 14.88 9.03
C PHE A 272 -8.30 15.05 10.10
N PHE A 273 -7.11 14.49 9.88
CA PHE A 273 -6.00 14.58 10.83
C PHE A 273 -5.35 15.98 10.88
N CYS A 274 -5.33 16.69 9.76
CA CYS A 274 -4.89 18.08 9.77
C CYS A 274 -5.79 19.00 10.62
N GLY A 275 -7.08 18.71 10.65
CA GLY A 275 -8.06 19.52 11.36
C GLY A 275 -8.02 21.00 10.93
N LYS A 276 -7.89 21.88 11.92
CA LYS A 276 -7.76 23.35 11.69
C LYS A 276 -6.31 23.84 11.66
N ASN A 277 -5.34 22.95 11.88
CA ASN A 277 -3.94 23.34 12.02
C ASN A 277 -3.31 23.82 10.72
N ILE A 278 -3.79 23.32 9.57
CA ILE A 278 -3.30 23.72 8.25
C ILE A 278 -4.50 24.14 7.39
N PRO A 279 -4.48 25.33 6.79
CA PRO A 279 -5.57 25.83 5.96
C PRO A 279 -5.85 24.91 4.75
N HIS A 280 -7.11 24.74 4.40
CA HIS A 280 -7.54 23.87 3.32
C HIS A 280 -7.05 24.33 1.93
N ASN A 281 -6.88 25.65 1.73
CA ASN A 281 -6.32 26.22 0.50
C ASN A 281 -4.84 25.83 0.25
N ILE A 282 -4.13 25.34 1.27
CA ILE A 282 -2.77 24.79 1.14
C ILE A 282 -2.83 23.28 0.96
N ILE A 283 -3.58 22.57 1.80
CA ILE A 283 -3.59 21.11 1.82
C ILE A 283 -4.26 20.53 0.58
N LEU A 284 -5.40 21.05 0.16
CA LEU A 284 -6.15 20.49 -0.97
C LEU A 284 -5.34 20.51 -2.28
N PRO A 285 -4.73 21.64 -2.70
CA PRO A 285 -3.88 21.63 -3.90
C PRO A 285 -2.67 20.68 -3.74
N SER A 286 -2.05 20.65 -2.56
CA SER A 286 -0.90 19.76 -2.31
C SER A 286 -1.25 18.28 -2.49
N LEU A 287 -2.41 17.85 -1.97
CA LEU A 287 -2.91 16.49 -2.12
C LEU A 287 -3.24 16.18 -3.59
N ILE A 288 -3.87 17.11 -4.30
CA ILE A 288 -4.21 16.95 -5.72
C ILE A 288 -2.93 16.82 -6.56
N TYR A 289 -1.96 17.70 -6.38
CA TYR A 289 -0.68 17.65 -7.10
C TYR A 289 0.05 16.33 -6.84
N PHE A 290 0.15 15.94 -5.58
CA PHE A 290 0.75 14.66 -5.23
C PHE A 290 0.03 13.48 -5.89
N ARG A 291 -1.30 13.49 -5.92
CA ARG A 291 -2.07 12.43 -6.60
C ARG A 291 -1.82 12.41 -8.10
N LEU A 292 -1.89 13.54 -8.75
CA LEU A 292 -1.62 13.63 -10.19
C LEU A 292 -0.22 13.12 -10.52
N ILE A 293 0.80 13.55 -9.76
CA ILE A 293 2.19 13.13 -9.97
C ILE A 293 2.37 11.65 -9.67
N SER A 294 1.84 11.15 -8.54
CA SER A 294 2.02 9.75 -8.16
C SER A 294 1.28 8.80 -9.10
N THR A 295 0.08 9.16 -9.57
CA THR A 295 -0.66 8.35 -10.55
C THR A 295 -0.01 8.39 -11.91
N SER A 296 0.55 9.53 -12.32
CA SER A 296 1.33 9.65 -13.56
C SER A 296 2.58 8.77 -13.54
N ALA A 297 3.29 8.70 -12.39
CA ALA A 297 4.42 7.79 -12.21
C ALA A 297 4.00 6.31 -12.33
N ASP A 298 2.89 5.93 -11.72
CA ASP A 298 2.33 4.57 -11.83
C ASP A 298 1.92 4.25 -13.28
N LEU A 299 1.29 5.20 -13.99
CA LEU A 299 0.93 5.05 -15.39
C LEU A 299 2.15 4.90 -16.29
N PHE A 300 3.15 5.77 -16.12
CA PHE A 300 4.38 5.74 -16.89
C PHE A 300 5.07 4.38 -16.80
N LEU A 301 5.18 3.83 -15.59
CA LEU A 301 5.79 2.52 -15.36
C LEU A 301 4.90 1.35 -15.77
N GLY A 302 3.58 1.48 -15.66
CA GLY A 302 2.61 0.41 -15.95
C GLY A 302 2.15 0.34 -17.40
N LEU A 303 2.37 1.39 -18.18
CA LEU A 303 1.91 1.49 -19.57
C LEU A 303 2.38 0.32 -20.45
N PRO A 304 3.65 -0.14 -20.40
CA PRO A 304 4.10 -1.27 -21.19
C PRO A 304 3.32 -2.56 -20.92
N PHE A 305 2.89 -2.78 -19.67
CA PHE A 305 2.08 -3.94 -19.30
C PHE A 305 0.67 -3.87 -19.91
N LEU A 306 0.05 -2.71 -19.82
CA LEU A 306 -1.29 -2.48 -20.38
C LEU A 306 -1.27 -2.66 -21.90
N LEU A 307 -0.29 -2.09 -22.60
CA LEU A 307 -0.14 -2.22 -24.04
C LEU A 307 0.03 -3.68 -24.47
N ARG A 308 0.92 -4.44 -23.81
CA ARG A 308 1.09 -5.87 -24.12
C ARG A 308 -0.18 -6.68 -23.88
N LYS A 309 -0.92 -6.40 -22.79
CA LYS A 309 -2.16 -7.12 -22.50
C LYS A 309 -3.27 -6.79 -23.50
N PHE A 310 -3.24 -5.60 -24.09
CA PHE A 310 -4.19 -5.16 -25.12
C PHE A 310 -3.85 -5.79 -26.48
N LEU A 311 -2.57 -5.76 -26.87
CA LEU A 311 -2.09 -6.29 -28.14
C LEU A 311 -2.19 -7.82 -28.23
N ASN A 312 -2.00 -8.54 -27.11
CA ASN A 312 -2.15 -9.99 -27.05
C ASN A 312 -3.61 -10.47 -27.00
N LYS A 313 -4.59 -9.56 -27.00
CA LYS A 313 -6.03 -9.86 -27.10
C LYS A 313 -6.59 -9.64 -28.50
N ILE A 314 -5.81 -9.04 -29.39
CA ILE A 314 -6.07 -8.91 -30.83
C ILE A 314 -5.31 -10.01 -31.53
#